data_84ced19d1a8e49ce58b11699d1e5a74a
#
_entry.id   84ced19d1a8e49ce58b11699d1e5a74a
#
_cell.length_a   1.000
_cell.length_b   1.000
_cell.length_c   1.000
_cell.angle_alpha   90.00
_cell.angle_beta   90.00
_cell.angle_gamma   90.00
#
_symmetry.space_group_name_H-M   'P 1'
#
loop_
_entity.id
_entity.type
_entity.pdbx_description
1 polymer ?
#
loop_
_entity_poly.entity_id
_entity_poly.type
_entity_poly.pdbx_seq_one_letter_code
_entity_poly.pdbx_strand_id
1 'polypeptide(L)'
;FIARFPKGYDTNAGDAGARLSGGERQRLAIARAILKDAPIIILDEATAFTDPENEDKLQQSIDHLTKGKTLIVIAHRLSTIMYADKILVLEDGAISAEGTHEQLLSSSQTYLDMWKAHISAMDWSMNKEVEILC
;
A
#
# COMPACT_ATOMS: atom_id res chain seq x y z
N PHE A 1 13.07 -3.07 -15.08
CA PHE A 1 14.36 -2.72 -14.41
C PHE A 1 15.41 -3.82 -14.55
N ILE A 2 15.04 -5.11 -14.50
CA ILE A 2 15.97 -6.24 -14.57
C ILE A 2 16.85 -6.17 -15.82
N ALA A 3 16.28 -5.81 -16.97
CA ALA A 3 17.02 -5.69 -18.23
C ALA A 3 18.11 -4.58 -18.23
N ARG A 4 18.10 -3.69 -17.24
CA ARG A 4 19.13 -2.64 -17.08
C ARG A 4 20.37 -3.13 -16.33
N PHE A 5 20.29 -4.27 -15.67
CA PHE A 5 21.45 -4.84 -14.99
C PHE A 5 22.41 -5.52 -15.98
N PRO A 6 23.73 -5.46 -15.74
CA PRO A 6 24.73 -6.01 -16.65
C PRO A 6 24.55 -7.50 -16.98
N LYS A 7 23.97 -8.26 -16.05
CA LYS A 7 23.71 -9.71 -16.21
C LYS A 7 22.20 -10.02 -16.31
N GLY A 8 21.32 -9.01 -16.49
CA GLY A 8 19.88 -9.21 -16.58
C GLY A 8 19.34 -10.08 -15.43
N TYR A 9 18.63 -11.15 -15.75
CA TYR A 9 18.05 -12.09 -14.78
C TYR A 9 19.10 -12.90 -13.98
N ASP A 10 20.33 -13.00 -14.45
CA ASP A 10 21.44 -13.68 -13.75
C ASP A 10 22.16 -12.75 -12.78
N THR A 11 21.65 -11.55 -12.56
CA THR A 11 22.20 -10.59 -11.60
C THR A 11 21.98 -11.06 -10.17
N ASN A 12 23.06 -11.14 -9.38
CA ASN A 12 22.96 -11.48 -7.98
C ASN A 12 22.36 -10.29 -7.20
N ALA A 13 21.14 -10.49 -6.70
CA ALA A 13 20.38 -9.48 -5.93
C ALA A 13 20.92 -9.28 -4.49
N GLY A 14 21.86 -10.09 -4.02
CA GLY A 14 22.33 -10.11 -2.64
C GLY A 14 21.36 -10.83 -1.68
N ASP A 15 21.77 -10.97 -0.42
CA ASP A 15 20.92 -11.57 0.60
C ASP A 15 19.65 -10.76 0.79
N ALA A 16 18.50 -11.42 0.72
CA ALA A 16 17.17 -10.79 0.80
C ALA A 16 16.97 -9.60 -0.18
N GLY A 17 17.72 -9.55 -1.28
CA GLY A 17 17.62 -8.46 -2.25
C GLY A 17 18.34 -7.17 -1.81
N ALA A 18 19.36 -7.26 -0.97
CA ALA A 18 20.07 -6.09 -0.41
C ALA A 18 20.69 -5.16 -1.47
N ARG A 19 20.90 -5.63 -2.70
CA ARG A 19 21.44 -4.85 -3.83
C ARG A 19 20.36 -4.18 -4.68
N LEU A 20 19.09 -4.39 -4.34
CA LEU A 20 17.94 -3.79 -5.02
C LEU A 20 17.45 -2.58 -4.23
N SER A 21 16.93 -1.58 -4.94
CA SER A 21 16.18 -0.49 -4.31
C SER A 21 14.89 -1.01 -3.65
N GLY A 22 14.29 -0.23 -2.75
CA GLY A 22 13.02 -0.58 -2.12
C GLY A 22 11.92 -0.89 -3.14
N GLY A 23 11.76 -0.03 -4.16
CA GLY A 23 10.78 -0.21 -5.23
C GLY A 23 11.07 -1.42 -6.14
N GLU A 24 12.34 -1.75 -6.37
CA GLU A 24 12.71 -2.95 -7.15
C GLU A 24 12.39 -4.24 -6.39
N ARG A 25 12.68 -4.27 -5.07
CA ARG A 25 12.30 -5.41 -4.21
C ARG A 25 10.79 -5.61 -4.21
N GLN A 26 10.03 -4.51 -4.10
CA GLN A 26 8.56 -4.54 -4.09
C GLN A 26 8.01 -5.09 -5.40
N ARG A 27 8.46 -4.60 -6.56
CA ARG A 27 8.05 -5.11 -7.88
C ARG A 27 8.38 -6.60 -8.05
N LEU A 28 9.53 -7.04 -7.54
CA LEU A 28 9.89 -8.45 -7.56
C LEU A 28 8.97 -9.29 -6.67
N ALA A 29 8.60 -8.80 -5.48
CA ALA A 29 7.66 -9.48 -4.59
C ALA A 29 6.28 -9.62 -5.23
N ILE A 30 5.78 -8.58 -5.90
CA ILE A 30 4.51 -8.62 -6.65
C ILE A 30 4.59 -9.62 -7.79
N ALA A 31 5.66 -9.62 -8.60
CA ALA A 31 5.84 -10.60 -9.67
C ALA A 31 5.83 -12.05 -9.15
N ARG A 32 6.45 -12.29 -7.99
CA ARG A 32 6.40 -13.60 -7.32
C ARG A 32 4.98 -13.97 -6.86
N ALA A 33 4.23 -13.01 -6.33
CA ALA A 33 2.84 -13.21 -5.91
C ALA A 33 1.93 -13.53 -7.11
N ILE A 34 2.14 -12.88 -8.25
CA ILE A 34 1.44 -13.17 -9.50
C ILE A 34 1.69 -14.62 -9.93
N LEU A 35 2.96 -15.05 -9.94
CA LEU A 35 3.34 -16.42 -10.32
C LEU A 35 2.78 -17.48 -9.35
N LYS A 36 2.68 -17.16 -8.07
CA LYS A 36 2.13 -18.07 -7.05
C LYS A 36 0.63 -18.28 -7.19
N ASP A 37 -0.07 -17.31 -7.74
CA ASP A 37 -1.51 -17.33 -8.00
C ASP A 37 -2.39 -17.76 -6.79
N ALA A 38 -2.00 -17.34 -5.58
CA ALA A 38 -2.69 -17.69 -4.35
C ALA A 38 -4.09 -17.03 -4.28
N PRO A 39 -5.11 -17.70 -3.70
CA PRO A 39 -6.47 -17.15 -3.58
C PRO A 39 -6.58 -16.03 -2.53
N ILE A 40 -5.63 -15.97 -1.60
CA ILE A 40 -5.56 -14.93 -0.56
C ILE A 40 -4.20 -14.23 -0.68
N ILE A 41 -4.22 -12.92 -0.73
CA ILE A 41 -3.05 -12.06 -0.83
C ILE A 41 -3.04 -11.12 0.35
N ILE A 42 -1.88 -11.01 1.01
CA ILE A 42 -1.67 -10.08 2.12
C ILE A 42 -0.64 -9.06 1.65
N LEU A 43 -1.01 -7.78 1.68
CA LEU A 43 -0.13 -6.65 1.39
C LEU A 43 0.15 -5.88 2.68
N ASP A 44 1.43 -5.88 3.08
CA ASP A 44 1.93 -5.11 4.21
C ASP A 44 2.83 -3.99 3.66
N GLU A 45 2.48 -2.74 3.93
CA GLU A 45 3.20 -1.53 3.47
C GLU A 45 3.50 -1.49 1.95
N ALA A 46 2.63 -2.03 1.11
CA ALA A 46 2.90 -2.22 -0.31
C ALA A 46 3.21 -0.93 -1.11
N THR A 47 2.98 0.27 -0.56
CA THR A 47 3.14 1.56 -1.26
C THR A 47 4.21 2.49 -0.66
N ALA A 48 4.96 2.05 0.36
CA ALA A 48 5.84 2.93 1.13
C ALA A 48 7.09 3.45 0.37
N PHE A 49 7.46 2.88 -0.78
CA PHE A 49 8.75 3.14 -1.45
C PHE A 49 8.65 3.45 -2.95
N THR A 50 7.51 3.91 -3.44
CA THR A 50 7.32 4.13 -4.89
C THR A 50 7.38 5.61 -5.23
N ASP A 51 8.13 5.96 -6.29
CA ASP A 51 8.04 7.26 -6.92
C ASP A 51 6.65 7.43 -7.55
N PRO A 52 6.06 8.65 -7.57
CA PRO A 52 4.72 8.90 -8.11
C PRO A 52 4.49 8.34 -9.51
N GLU A 53 5.49 8.42 -10.41
CA GLU A 53 5.40 7.88 -11.77
C GLU A 53 5.30 6.34 -11.83
N ASN A 54 5.76 5.66 -10.80
CA ASN A 54 5.71 4.19 -10.69
C ASN A 54 4.52 3.71 -9.87
N GLU A 55 3.88 4.60 -9.10
CA GLU A 55 2.75 4.26 -8.22
C GLU A 55 1.55 3.76 -9.04
N ASP A 56 1.18 4.44 -10.13
CA ASP A 56 0.08 4.04 -11.00
C ASP A 56 0.30 2.67 -11.64
N LYS A 57 1.52 2.40 -12.13
CA LYS A 57 1.86 1.10 -12.74
C LYS A 57 1.85 -0.02 -11.71
N LEU A 58 2.28 0.29 -10.50
CA LEU A 58 2.26 -0.64 -9.38
C LEU A 58 0.83 -0.95 -8.97
N GLN A 59 -0.03 0.08 -8.85
CA GLN A 59 -1.44 -0.08 -8.52
C GLN A 59 -2.16 -0.94 -9.57
N GLN A 60 -1.98 -0.67 -10.85
CA GLN A 60 -2.53 -1.50 -11.93
C GLN A 60 -2.08 -2.96 -11.83
N SER A 61 -0.83 -3.20 -11.44
CA SER A 61 -0.30 -4.56 -11.26
C SER A 61 -0.94 -5.25 -10.05
N ILE A 62 -1.19 -4.53 -8.97
CA ILE A 62 -1.90 -5.02 -7.77
C ILE A 62 -3.35 -5.33 -8.13
N ASP A 63 -4.04 -4.43 -8.82
CA ASP A 63 -5.44 -4.62 -9.24
C ASP A 63 -5.59 -5.86 -10.13
N HIS A 64 -4.65 -6.07 -11.04
CA HIS A 64 -4.63 -7.28 -11.87
C HIS A 64 -4.37 -8.55 -11.06
N LEU A 65 -3.44 -8.48 -10.09
CA LEU A 65 -3.09 -9.60 -9.21
C LEU A 65 -4.27 -10.02 -8.33
N THR A 66 -5.07 -9.06 -7.86
CA THR A 66 -6.11 -9.26 -6.84
C THR A 66 -7.47 -9.59 -7.42
N LYS A 67 -7.64 -9.47 -8.75
CA LYS A 67 -8.92 -9.72 -9.41
C LYS A 67 -9.45 -11.12 -9.14
N GLY A 68 -10.63 -11.21 -8.51
CA GLY A 68 -11.29 -12.47 -8.14
C GLY A 68 -10.65 -13.19 -6.94
N LYS A 69 -9.82 -12.48 -6.13
CA LYS A 69 -9.14 -13.01 -4.95
C LYS A 69 -9.50 -12.20 -3.70
N THR A 70 -9.19 -12.76 -2.54
CA THR A 70 -9.28 -12.02 -1.28
C THR A 70 -7.99 -11.24 -1.06
N LEU A 71 -8.10 -9.92 -0.96
CA LEU A 71 -6.99 -9.03 -0.66
C LEU A 71 -7.10 -8.53 0.78
N ILE A 72 -6.08 -8.74 1.59
CA ILE A 72 -5.94 -8.17 2.93
C ILE A 72 -4.83 -7.12 2.85
N VAL A 73 -5.14 -5.88 3.20
CA VAL A 73 -4.17 -4.76 3.20
C VAL A 73 -3.96 -4.28 4.62
N ILE A 74 -2.70 -4.26 5.06
CA ILE A 74 -2.31 -3.56 6.28
C ILE A 74 -1.94 -2.14 5.83
N ALA A 75 -2.80 -1.19 6.16
CA ALA A 75 -2.70 0.16 5.62
C ALA A 75 -2.07 1.13 6.62
N HIS A 76 -1.06 1.86 6.17
CA HIS A 76 -0.51 3.02 6.85
C HIS A 76 -1.08 4.34 6.30
N ARG A 77 -1.78 4.29 5.15
CA ARG A 77 -2.48 5.44 4.55
C ARG A 77 -3.96 5.12 4.44
N LEU A 78 -4.78 5.84 5.19
CA LEU A 78 -6.24 5.63 5.19
C LEU A 78 -6.88 5.87 3.83
N SER A 79 -6.29 6.74 2.98
CA SER A 79 -6.76 6.97 1.62
C SER A 79 -6.77 5.72 0.74
N THR A 80 -5.94 4.72 1.03
CA THR A 80 -5.86 3.49 0.23
C THR A 80 -6.95 2.48 0.56
N ILE A 81 -7.58 2.58 1.73
CA ILE A 81 -8.58 1.62 2.21
C ILE A 81 -10.03 2.12 2.14
N MET A 82 -10.25 3.39 1.78
CA MET A 82 -11.61 3.95 1.73
C MET A 82 -12.55 3.24 0.75
N TYR A 83 -11.98 2.52 -0.24
CA TYR A 83 -12.75 1.74 -1.21
C TYR A 83 -12.77 0.23 -0.90
N ALA A 84 -12.25 -0.18 0.27
CA ALA A 84 -12.28 -1.58 0.66
C ALA A 84 -13.73 -2.04 0.95
N ASP A 85 -14.05 -3.27 0.57
CA ASP A 85 -15.34 -3.90 0.87
C ASP A 85 -15.58 -4.01 2.37
N LYS A 86 -14.51 -4.19 3.15
CA LYS A 86 -14.55 -4.29 4.61
C LYS A 86 -13.26 -3.75 5.22
N ILE A 87 -13.40 -2.91 6.23
CA ILE A 87 -12.31 -2.38 7.05
C ILE A 87 -12.45 -2.97 8.45
N LEU A 88 -11.34 -3.40 9.03
CA LEU A 88 -11.24 -3.87 10.41
C LEU A 88 -10.40 -2.89 11.20
N VAL A 89 -10.94 -2.35 12.29
CA VAL A 89 -10.21 -1.51 13.25
C VAL A 89 -9.69 -2.38 14.37
N LEU A 90 -8.38 -2.37 14.57
CA LEU A 90 -7.71 -3.18 15.60
C LEU A 90 -7.23 -2.27 16.72
N GLU A 91 -7.60 -2.60 17.96
CA GLU A 91 -7.14 -1.96 19.19
C GLU A 91 -6.76 -3.03 20.21
N ASP A 92 -5.62 -2.88 20.84
CA ASP A 92 -5.11 -3.80 21.88
C ASP A 92 -5.16 -5.29 21.47
N GLY A 93 -4.92 -5.57 20.19
CA GLY A 93 -4.91 -6.94 19.66
C GLY A 93 -6.29 -7.55 19.39
N ALA A 94 -7.36 -6.77 19.51
CA ALA A 94 -8.73 -7.18 19.22
C ALA A 94 -9.37 -6.30 18.12
N ILE A 95 -10.40 -6.84 17.45
CA ILE A 95 -11.21 -6.06 16.52
C ILE A 95 -12.18 -5.21 17.35
N SER A 96 -12.01 -3.88 17.32
CA SER A 96 -12.86 -2.93 18.01
C SER A 96 -14.06 -2.48 17.17
N ALA A 97 -13.89 -2.43 15.84
CA ALA A 97 -14.97 -2.10 14.90
C ALA A 97 -14.72 -2.74 13.53
N GLU A 98 -15.79 -2.99 12.79
CA GLU A 98 -15.74 -3.46 11.40
C GLU A 98 -16.84 -2.86 10.55
N GLY A 99 -16.57 -2.61 9.27
CA GLY A 99 -17.55 -2.08 8.32
C GLY A 99 -16.90 -1.46 7.09
N THR A 100 -17.71 -0.78 6.28
CA THR A 100 -17.20 0.09 5.19
C THR A 100 -16.70 1.41 5.76
N HIS A 101 -15.98 2.18 4.96
CA HIS A 101 -15.52 3.53 5.31
C HIS A 101 -16.68 4.40 5.86
N GLU A 102 -17.80 4.48 5.14
CA GLU A 102 -18.95 5.30 5.53
C GLU A 102 -19.59 4.84 6.84
N GLN A 103 -19.74 3.52 7.02
CA GLN A 103 -20.26 2.95 8.26
C GLN A 103 -19.36 3.29 9.45
N LEU A 104 -18.04 3.13 9.30
CA LEU A 104 -17.09 3.38 10.38
C LEU A 104 -16.98 4.87 10.74
N LEU A 105 -17.10 5.77 9.78
CA LEU A 105 -17.14 7.22 10.07
C LEU A 105 -18.30 7.60 10.99
N SER A 106 -19.42 6.86 10.92
CA SER A 106 -20.62 7.12 11.73
C SER A 106 -20.69 6.29 13.02
N SER A 107 -20.02 5.13 13.08
CA SER A 107 -20.18 4.16 14.17
C SER A 107 -18.94 3.97 15.05
N SER A 108 -17.74 4.36 14.60
CA SER A 108 -16.50 4.17 15.34
C SER A 108 -15.79 5.50 15.58
N GLN A 109 -15.73 5.92 16.83
CA GLN A 109 -15.02 7.15 17.23
C GLN A 109 -13.51 7.03 16.92
N THR A 110 -12.90 5.88 17.20
CA THR A 110 -11.48 5.59 16.91
C THR A 110 -11.17 5.76 15.42
N TYR A 111 -12.00 5.17 14.56
CA TYR A 111 -11.82 5.30 13.11
C TYR A 111 -11.99 6.75 12.64
N LEU A 112 -12.98 7.46 13.17
CA LEU A 112 -13.22 8.88 12.87
C LEU A 112 -12.03 9.75 13.26
N ASP A 113 -11.43 9.50 14.43
CA ASP A 113 -10.28 10.27 14.90
C ASP A 113 -9.02 9.99 14.06
N MET A 114 -8.80 8.73 13.68
CA MET A 114 -7.75 8.34 12.72
C MET A 114 -7.93 9.03 11.37
N TRP A 115 -9.17 9.08 10.88
CA TRP A 115 -9.50 9.74 9.60
C TRP A 115 -9.26 11.26 9.66
N LYS A 116 -9.69 11.93 10.72
CA LYS A 116 -9.44 13.36 10.93
C LYS A 116 -7.95 13.68 11.00
N ALA A 117 -7.18 12.88 11.72
CA ALA A 117 -5.73 13.03 11.79
C ALA A 117 -5.08 12.89 10.42
N HIS A 118 -5.54 11.93 9.60
CA HIS A 118 -5.04 11.71 8.24
C HIS A 118 -5.33 12.92 7.33
N ILE A 119 -6.56 13.46 7.33
CA ILE A 119 -6.94 14.66 6.57
C ILE A 119 -6.08 15.86 6.97
N SER A 120 -5.94 16.09 8.28
CA SER A 120 -5.14 17.21 8.79
C SER A 120 -3.67 17.14 8.38
N ALA A 121 -3.10 15.93 8.31
CA ALA A 121 -1.73 15.72 7.84
C ALA A 121 -1.58 15.98 6.34
N MET A 122 -2.60 15.67 5.54
CA MET A 122 -2.61 15.97 4.09
C MET A 122 -2.72 17.48 3.83
N ASP A 123 -3.60 18.18 4.52
CA ASP A 123 -3.76 19.64 4.39
C ASP A 123 -2.48 20.38 4.79
N TRP A 124 -1.80 19.92 5.84
CA TRP A 124 -0.53 20.50 6.26
C TRP A 124 0.59 20.29 5.22
N SER A 125 0.66 19.14 4.57
CA SER A 125 1.65 18.88 3.52
C SER A 125 1.41 19.71 2.27
N MET A 126 0.14 19.89 1.85
CA MET A 126 -0.20 20.74 0.70
C MET A 126 0.10 22.23 0.94
N ASN A 127 -0.18 22.75 2.14
CA ASN A 127 0.13 24.13 2.47
C ASN A 127 1.65 24.43 2.50
N LYS A 128 2.47 23.45 2.89
CA LYS A 128 3.92 23.59 2.86
C LYS A 128 4.52 23.65 1.45
N GLU A 129 3.95 22.91 0.49
CA GLU A 129 4.40 22.97 -0.91
C GLU A 129 4.08 24.32 -1.56
N VAL A 130 3.00 24.97 -1.18
CA VAL A 130 2.63 26.32 -1.67
C VAL A 130 3.56 27.39 -1.10
N GLU A 131 4.01 27.29 0.16
CA GLU A 131 4.95 28.26 0.75
C GLU A 131 6.38 28.17 0.19
N ILE A 132 6.78 27.05 -0.40
CA ILE A 132 8.11 26.88 -1.01
C ILE A 132 8.15 27.44 -2.45
N LEU A 133 6.99 27.67 -3.07
CA LEU A 133 6.86 28.17 -4.45
C LEU A 133 6.62 29.70 -4.54
N CYS A 134 6.56 30.42 -3.43
CA CYS A 134 6.54 31.88 -3.32
C CYS A 134 7.88 32.40 -2.79
#